data_eacffba0d4287e85065a6b604730821a
#
_entry.id   eacffba0d4287e85065a6b604730821a
#
_cell.length_a   1.000
_cell.length_b   1.000
_cell.length_c   1.000
_cell.angle_alpha   90.00
_cell.angle_beta   90.00
_cell.angle_gamma   90.00
#
_symmetry.space_group_name_H-M   'P 1'
#
loop_
_entity.id
_entity.type
_entity.pdbx_description
1 polymer ?
#
loop_
_entity_poly.entity_id
_entity_poly.type
_entity_poly.pdbx_seq_one_letter_code
_entity_poly.pdbx_strand_id
1 'polypeptide(L)'
;DGLWVKQSQAGQEGKSTELAHFVAHTGSVAVTGKRRKLENKVEIVSNSYKKAKEQLLDTLYNQFEITSDTVIVTNSDGGHGYSPEVFKDLASAFRPKIHYHFWDAFHVNELIKKTFRSFPAALTDLAFDAVAKHDKKKMIIALDTAESLIEDPEKLDAFHRVKNQFLNNFKYTVTPKNKGLVDFGIGIMESQHRKISYRMKNQGMYWSVRGAEKMSQIIILGQE
;
A
#
# COMPACT_ATOMS: atom_id res chain seq x y z
N ASP A 1 -2.88 -3.79 1.99
CA ASP A 1 -3.78 -3.07 1.07
C ASP A 1 -5.12 -3.77 0.94
N GLY A 2 -6.16 -3.02 0.57
CA GLY A 2 -7.47 -3.54 0.25
C GLY A 2 -7.60 -3.99 -1.21
N LEU A 3 -8.08 -5.20 -1.43
CA LEU A 3 -8.42 -5.70 -2.75
C LEU A 3 -9.93 -5.64 -2.97
N TRP A 4 -10.38 -4.85 -3.94
CA TRP A 4 -11.82 -4.67 -4.21
C TRP A 4 -12.30 -5.61 -5.31
N VAL A 5 -13.40 -6.33 -5.07
CA VAL A 5 -14.06 -7.22 -6.04
C VAL A 5 -15.55 -6.91 -6.13
N LYS A 6 -16.14 -7.10 -7.32
CA LYS A 6 -17.56 -6.83 -7.56
C LYS A 6 -18.45 -7.85 -6.83
N GLN A 7 -19.53 -7.37 -6.22
CA GLN A 7 -20.51 -8.21 -5.52
C GLN A 7 -21.61 -8.75 -6.45
N SER A 8 -22.10 -9.96 -6.13
CA SER A 8 -23.13 -10.67 -6.89
C SER A 8 -24.55 -10.61 -6.29
N GLN A 9 -24.75 -9.87 -5.19
CA GLN A 9 -26.06 -9.83 -4.53
C GLN A 9 -27.08 -9.01 -5.33
N ALA A 10 -28.29 -9.56 -5.53
CA ALA A 10 -29.42 -8.86 -6.11
C ALA A 10 -29.71 -7.55 -5.35
N GLY A 11 -29.94 -6.46 -6.06
CA GLY A 11 -30.11 -5.12 -5.47
C GLY A 11 -28.83 -4.43 -5.01
N GLN A 12 -27.67 -5.03 -5.26
CA GLN A 12 -26.34 -4.47 -4.95
C GLN A 12 -25.49 -4.31 -6.21
N GLU A 13 -26.12 -4.16 -7.36
CA GLU A 13 -25.43 -3.93 -8.62
C GLU A 13 -24.55 -2.69 -8.53
N GLY A 14 -23.27 -2.85 -8.91
CA GLY A 14 -22.27 -1.79 -8.80
C GLY A 14 -21.52 -1.68 -7.46
N LYS A 15 -21.93 -2.42 -6.42
CA LYS A 15 -21.19 -2.47 -5.16
C LYS A 15 -19.97 -3.39 -5.28
N SER A 16 -18.95 -3.05 -4.50
CA SER A 16 -17.74 -3.87 -4.36
C SER A 16 -17.54 -4.24 -2.91
N THR A 17 -16.94 -5.41 -2.66
CA THR A 17 -16.45 -5.79 -1.34
C THR A 17 -14.95 -5.66 -1.29
N GLU A 18 -14.44 -5.17 -0.17
CA GLU A 18 -13.01 -5.14 0.11
C GLU A 18 -12.59 -6.46 0.75
N LEU A 19 -11.48 -6.99 0.27
CA LEU A 19 -10.74 -8.06 0.92
C LEU A 19 -9.46 -7.47 1.48
N ALA A 20 -9.26 -7.58 2.80
CA ALA A 20 -8.02 -7.20 3.43
C ALA A 20 -6.92 -8.17 3.00
N HIS A 21 -5.82 -7.64 2.46
CA HIS A 21 -4.71 -8.45 1.96
C HIS A 21 -3.39 -7.99 2.59
N PHE A 22 -2.72 -8.92 3.26
CA PHE A 22 -1.38 -8.73 3.83
C PHE A 22 -0.40 -9.73 3.22
N VAL A 23 0.83 -9.30 3.03
CA VAL A 23 1.94 -10.15 2.58
C VAL A 23 3.12 -9.93 3.53
N ALA A 24 3.65 -11.02 4.07
CA ALA A 24 4.88 -11.04 4.85
C ALA A 24 5.93 -11.88 4.13
N HIS A 25 7.20 -11.48 4.20
CA HIS A 25 8.33 -12.22 3.64
C HIS A 25 9.64 -11.79 4.30
N THR A 26 10.69 -12.59 4.17
CA THR A 26 12.00 -12.31 4.77
C THR A 26 12.96 -11.61 3.81
N GLY A 27 12.63 -11.54 2.53
CA GLY A 27 13.47 -10.93 1.51
C GLY A 27 13.03 -11.29 0.11
N SER A 28 13.88 -10.99 -0.87
CA SER A 28 13.64 -11.38 -2.25
C SER A 28 14.95 -11.71 -2.96
N VAL A 29 14.94 -12.75 -3.77
CA VAL A 29 16.06 -13.17 -4.60
C VAL A 29 15.82 -12.91 -6.08
N ALA A 30 16.86 -12.55 -6.81
CA ALA A 30 16.79 -12.43 -8.26
C ALA A 30 16.64 -13.83 -8.89
N VAL A 31 15.70 -13.98 -9.83
CA VAL A 31 15.48 -15.24 -10.55
C VAL A 31 15.97 -15.12 -11.98
N THR A 32 15.43 -14.16 -12.76
CA THR A 32 15.86 -13.88 -14.14
C THR A 32 15.63 -12.42 -14.46
N GLY A 33 16.61 -11.72 -15.02
CA GLY A 33 16.50 -10.32 -15.41
C GLY A 33 15.99 -9.45 -14.25
N LYS A 34 14.83 -8.79 -14.46
CA LYS A 34 14.20 -7.94 -13.43
C LYS A 34 13.25 -8.70 -12.50
N ARG A 35 13.05 -10.01 -12.71
CA ARG A 35 12.13 -10.81 -11.88
C ARG A 35 12.79 -11.21 -10.57
N ARG A 36 12.06 -11.00 -9.48
CA ARG A 36 12.45 -11.43 -8.12
C ARG A 36 11.40 -12.38 -7.55
N LYS A 37 11.84 -13.32 -6.73
CA LYS A 37 10.98 -14.21 -5.94
C LYS A 37 11.09 -13.82 -4.48
N LEU A 38 9.96 -13.75 -3.79
CA LEU A 38 9.93 -13.49 -2.34
C LEU A 38 10.33 -14.76 -1.59
N GLU A 39 11.10 -14.58 -0.53
CA GLU A 39 11.55 -15.66 0.34
C GLU A 39 10.65 -15.76 1.56
N ASN A 40 10.32 -17.00 1.97
CA ASN A 40 9.44 -17.30 3.10
C ASN A 40 8.14 -16.46 3.05
N LYS A 41 7.57 -16.35 1.84
CA LYS A 41 6.38 -15.54 1.60
C LYS A 41 5.15 -16.18 2.24
N VAL A 42 4.39 -15.38 2.99
CA VAL A 42 3.05 -15.72 3.46
C VAL A 42 2.08 -14.64 2.99
N GLU A 43 0.95 -15.06 2.46
CA GLU A 43 -0.15 -14.17 2.03
C GLU A 43 -1.39 -14.46 2.87
N ILE A 44 -2.05 -13.40 3.35
CA ILE A 44 -3.27 -13.48 4.16
C ILE A 44 -4.33 -12.63 3.47
N VAL A 45 -5.48 -13.26 3.16
CA VAL A 45 -6.64 -12.58 2.59
C VAL A 45 -7.88 -12.92 3.39
N SER A 46 -8.63 -11.91 3.81
CA SER A 46 -9.91 -12.07 4.49
C SER A 46 -10.89 -10.97 4.14
N ASN A 47 -12.17 -11.29 4.17
CA ASN A 47 -13.27 -10.32 4.07
C ASN A 47 -13.49 -9.51 5.35
N SER A 48 -12.72 -9.82 6.40
CA SER A 48 -12.69 -9.10 7.66
C SER A 48 -11.27 -8.60 7.94
N TYR A 49 -11.10 -7.29 7.92
CA TYR A 49 -9.83 -6.64 8.25
C TYR A 49 -9.30 -7.08 9.62
N LYS A 50 -10.18 -7.15 10.63
CA LYS A 50 -9.81 -7.58 11.98
C LYS A 50 -9.23 -9.00 11.96
N LYS A 51 -9.92 -9.94 11.32
CA LYS A 51 -9.43 -11.33 11.18
C LYS A 51 -8.11 -11.41 10.43
N ALA A 52 -7.97 -10.67 9.32
CA ALA A 52 -6.72 -10.64 8.56
C ALA A 52 -5.54 -10.13 9.42
N LYS A 53 -5.77 -9.09 10.24
CA LYS A 53 -4.77 -8.54 11.15
C LYS A 53 -4.39 -9.56 12.25
N GLU A 54 -5.37 -10.23 12.85
CA GLU A 54 -5.14 -11.28 13.85
C GLU A 54 -4.35 -12.44 13.24
N GLN A 55 -4.75 -12.94 12.07
CA GLN A 55 -4.03 -13.97 11.35
C GLN A 55 -2.59 -13.57 10.98
N LEU A 56 -2.38 -12.30 10.63
CA LEU A 56 -1.02 -11.79 10.36
C LEU A 56 -0.15 -11.86 11.61
N LEU A 57 -0.66 -11.41 12.76
CA LEU A 57 0.08 -11.48 14.03
C LEU A 57 0.40 -12.92 14.41
N ASP A 58 -0.58 -13.81 14.34
CA ASP A 58 -0.40 -15.25 14.64
C ASP A 58 0.63 -15.88 13.69
N THR A 59 0.58 -15.55 12.40
CA THR A 59 1.52 -16.05 11.41
C THR A 59 2.93 -15.54 11.67
N LEU A 60 3.09 -14.24 11.94
CA LEU A 60 4.39 -13.66 12.25
C LEU A 60 4.99 -14.29 13.51
N TYR A 61 4.17 -14.52 14.53
CA TYR A 61 4.61 -15.13 15.79
C TYR A 61 5.03 -16.60 15.62
N ASN A 62 4.29 -17.37 14.82
CA ASN A 62 4.50 -18.83 14.73
C ASN A 62 5.46 -19.26 13.61
N GLN A 63 5.63 -18.44 12.56
CA GLN A 63 6.38 -18.85 11.36
C GLN A 63 7.64 -18.04 11.12
N PHE A 64 7.83 -16.91 11.83
CA PHE A 64 9.00 -16.04 11.66
C PHE A 64 9.76 -15.92 12.97
N GLU A 65 11.06 -16.09 12.92
CA GLU A 65 11.93 -15.85 14.07
C GLU A 65 12.22 -14.34 14.15
N ILE A 66 11.38 -13.60 14.91
CA ILE A 66 11.53 -12.16 15.11
C ILE A 66 12.19 -11.95 16.46
N THR A 67 13.42 -11.43 16.45
CA THR A 67 14.22 -11.16 17.64
C THR A 67 14.44 -9.67 17.84
N SER A 68 15.08 -9.30 18.95
CA SER A 68 15.50 -7.92 19.23
C SER A 68 16.50 -7.35 18.21
N ASP A 69 17.11 -8.18 17.38
CA ASP A 69 18.02 -7.75 16.30
C ASP A 69 17.31 -7.64 14.93
N THR A 70 16.07 -8.08 14.84
CA THR A 70 15.28 -8.03 13.61
C THR A 70 14.94 -6.59 13.22
N VAL A 71 15.08 -6.29 11.93
CA VAL A 71 14.56 -5.05 11.33
C VAL A 71 13.25 -5.37 10.63
N ILE A 72 12.15 -4.76 11.09
CA ILE A 72 10.86 -4.89 10.43
C ILE A 72 10.70 -3.73 9.43
N VAL A 73 10.38 -4.08 8.20
CA VAL A 73 10.07 -3.12 7.13
C VAL A 73 8.62 -3.31 6.72
N THR A 74 7.86 -2.22 6.70
CA THR A 74 6.47 -2.23 6.24
C THR A 74 6.26 -1.23 5.12
N ASN A 75 5.34 -1.55 4.22
CA ASN A 75 4.97 -0.71 3.09
C ASN A 75 3.45 -0.78 2.89
N SER A 76 2.82 0.36 2.64
CA SER A 76 1.39 0.43 2.33
C SER A 76 1.04 1.66 1.49
N ASP A 77 -0.19 1.66 0.94
CA ASP A 77 -0.78 2.82 0.25
C ASP A 77 -1.22 3.93 1.21
N GLY A 78 -1.22 3.68 2.51
CA GLY A 78 -1.71 4.60 3.54
C GLY A 78 -3.22 4.73 3.59
N GLY A 79 -3.94 3.80 2.95
CA GLY A 79 -5.41 3.74 2.97
C GLY A 79 -5.99 3.46 4.37
N HIS A 80 -7.33 3.49 4.45
CA HIS A 80 -8.03 3.20 5.70
C HIS A 80 -7.68 1.78 6.21
N GLY A 81 -7.21 1.70 7.47
CA GLY A 81 -6.74 0.43 8.05
C GLY A 81 -5.29 0.06 7.73
N TYR A 82 -4.63 0.78 6.81
CA TYR A 82 -3.24 0.53 6.39
C TYR A 82 -2.34 1.74 6.65
N SER A 83 -2.68 2.53 7.68
CA SER A 83 -1.91 3.70 8.06
C SER A 83 -0.55 3.33 8.68
N PRO A 84 0.43 4.24 8.66
CA PRO A 84 1.72 4.02 9.31
C PRO A 84 1.61 3.65 10.78
N GLU A 85 0.62 4.20 11.50
CA GLU A 85 0.37 3.95 12.91
C GLU A 85 -0.05 2.50 13.14
N VAL A 86 -0.93 1.96 12.29
CA VAL A 86 -1.35 0.55 12.34
C VAL A 86 -0.15 -0.38 12.21
N PHE A 87 0.75 -0.10 11.25
CA PHE A 87 1.96 -0.90 11.06
C PHE A 87 2.98 -0.71 12.18
N LYS A 88 3.05 0.47 12.77
CA LYS A 88 3.88 0.72 13.96
C LYS A 88 3.38 -0.12 15.14
N ASP A 89 2.07 -0.17 15.37
CA ASP A 89 1.47 -0.97 16.43
C ASP A 89 1.69 -2.46 16.21
N LEU A 90 1.50 -2.94 14.96
CA LEU A 90 1.79 -4.33 14.58
C LEU A 90 3.26 -4.69 14.85
N ALA A 91 4.20 -3.86 14.39
CA ALA A 91 5.63 -4.10 14.60
C ALA A 91 6.01 -4.09 16.08
N SER A 92 5.41 -3.18 16.88
CA SER A 92 5.73 -3.03 18.30
C SER A 92 5.43 -4.27 19.13
N ALA A 93 4.47 -5.11 18.67
CA ALA A 93 4.13 -6.38 19.33
C ALA A 93 5.33 -7.35 19.38
N PHE A 94 6.27 -7.24 18.45
CA PHE A 94 7.45 -8.10 18.34
C PHE A 94 8.74 -7.48 18.91
N ARG A 95 8.70 -6.22 19.36
CA ARG A 95 9.87 -5.50 19.90
C ARG A 95 11.12 -5.61 19.02
N PRO A 96 11.02 -5.30 17.72
CA PRO A 96 12.16 -5.40 16.81
C PRO A 96 13.22 -4.35 17.15
N LYS A 97 14.44 -4.54 16.65
CA LYS A 97 15.51 -3.55 16.75
C LYS A 97 15.11 -2.20 16.17
N ILE A 98 14.53 -2.22 14.97
CA ILE A 98 14.08 -1.04 14.25
C ILE A 98 12.82 -1.43 13.43
N HIS A 99 11.87 -0.50 13.35
CA HIS A 99 10.76 -0.56 12.40
C HIS A 99 10.86 0.61 11.42
N TYR A 100 10.89 0.30 10.12
CA TYR A 100 10.77 1.28 9.05
C TYR A 100 9.43 1.11 8.35
N HIS A 101 8.73 2.23 8.13
CA HIS A 101 7.54 2.27 7.30
C HIS A 101 7.82 3.10 6.05
N PHE A 102 7.36 2.62 4.89
CA PHE A 102 7.48 3.32 3.61
C PHE A 102 6.08 3.48 3.00
N TRP A 103 5.82 4.66 2.48
CA TRP A 103 4.63 4.89 1.68
C TRP A 103 4.85 4.31 0.28
N ASP A 104 3.89 3.56 -0.24
CA ASP A 104 4.04 2.90 -1.53
C ASP A 104 4.26 3.91 -2.66
N ALA A 105 5.37 3.76 -3.39
CA ALA A 105 5.81 4.71 -4.39
C ALA A 105 4.84 4.79 -5.59
N PHE A 106 4.17 3.68 -5.95
CA PHE A 106 3.17 3.68 -7.02
C PHE A 106 1.99 4.57 -6.62
N HIS A 107 1.46 4.39 -5.41
CA HIS A 107 0.34 5.17 -4.89
C HIS A 107 0.70 6.64 -4.67
N VAL A 108 1.91 6.94 -4.20
CA VAL A 108 2.42 8.33 -4.12
C VAL A 108 2.44 8.99 -5.50
N ASN A 109 2.96 8.30 -6.51
CA ASN A 109 3.03 8.81 -7.88
C ASN A 109 1.63 9.03 -8.47
N GLU A 110 0.71 8.10 -8.28
CA GLU A 110 -0.67 8.26 -8.75
C GLU A 110 -1.39 9.41 -8.01
N LEU A 111 -1.14 9.57 -6.71
CA LEU A 111 -1.68 10.69 -5.94
C LEU A 111 -1.15 12.04 -6.45
N ILE A 112 0.16 12.15 -6.77
CA ILE A 112 0.73 13.35 -7.38
C ILE A 112 0.03 13.65 -8.70
N LYS A 113 -0.02 12.68 -9.62
CA LYS A 113 -0.68 12.87 -10.93
C LYS A 113 -2.14 13.31 -10.78
N LYS A 114 -2.88 12.69 -9.88
CA LYS A 114 -4.29 13.03 -9.61
C LYS A 114 -4.44 14.43 -9.04
N THR A 115 -3.59 14.78 -8.07
CA THR A 115 -3.65 16.07 -7.37
C THR A 115 -3.34 17.24 -8.30
N PHE A 116 -2.29 17.09 -9.13
CA PHE A 116 -1.81 18.18 -9.98
C PHE A 116 -2.37 18.16 -11.41
N ARG A 117 -3.28 17.23 -11.73
CA ARG A 117 -3.82 17.03 -13.09
C ARG A 117 -4.39 18.28 -13.75
N SER A 118 -5.03 19.16 -12.96
CA SER A 118 -5.68 20.40 -13.45
C SER A 118 -4.80 21.64 -13.30
N PHE A 119 -3.55 21.48 -12.89
CA PHE A 119 -2.60 22.58 -12.69
C PHE A 119 -1.50 22.58 -13.76
N PRO A 120 -0.69 23.65 -13.86
CA PRO A 120 0.47 23.70 -14.76
C PRO A 120 1.41 22.49 -14.52
N ALA A 121 1.90 21.88 -15.61
CA ALA A 121 2.77 20.71 -15.59
C ALA A 121 4.01 20.88 -14.70
N ALA A 122 4.55 22.11 -14.64
CA ALA A 122 5.69 22.44 -13.78
C ALA A 122 5.47 22.11 -12.29
N LEU A 123 4.21 22.18 -11.79
CA LEU A 123 3.90 21.80 -10.41
C LEU A 123 3.93 20.29 -10.21
N THR A 124 3.51 19.53 -11.21
CA THR A 124 3.64 18.07 -11.21
C THR A 124 5.11 17.67 -11.18
N ASP A 125 5.94 18.26 -12.02
CA ASP A 125 7.38 17.99 -12.08
C ASP A 125 8.07 18.38 -10.77
N LEU A 126 7.69 19.51 -10.17
CA LEU A 126 8.21 19.94 -8.89
C LEU A 126 7.84 18.96 -7.76
N ALA A 127 6.61 18.44 -7.76
CA ALA A 127 6.16 17.45 -6.78
C ALA A 127 6.90 16.11 -6.93
N PHE A 128 7.15 15.64 -8.17
CA PHE A 128 7.96 14.45 -8.42
C PHE A 128 9.42 14.65 -7.99
N ASP A 129 10.04 15.80 -8.29
CA ASP A 129 11.40 16.13 -7.84
C ASP A 129 11.47 16.20 -6.31
N ALA A 130 10.45 16.75 -5.65
CA ALA A 130 10.34 16.80 -4.20
C ALA A 130 10.36 15.40 -3.57
N VAL A 131 9.59 14.46 -4.12
CA VAL A 131 9.57 13.06 -3.63
C VAL A 131 10.90 12.37 -3.93
N ALA A 132 11.42 12.49 -5.15
CA ALA A 132 12.66 11.86 -5.57
C ALA A 132 13.87 12.28 -4.72
N LYS A 133 13.91 13.57 -4.31
CA LYS A 133 14.96 14.13 -3.45
C LYS A 133 14.62 14.11 -1.96
N HIS A 134 13.44 13.62 -1.62
CA HIS A 134 12.89 13.68 -0.25
C HIS A 134 12.91 15.11 0.33
N ASP A 135 12.59 16.09 -0.51
CA ASP A 135 12.60 17.52 -0.16
C ASP A 135 11.17 18.00 0.19
N LYS A 136 10.85 17.96 1.48
CA LYS A 136 9.54 18.41 1.97
C LYS A 136 9.25 19.88 1.65
N LYS A 137 10.27 20.75 1.62
CA LYS A 137 10.08 22.18 1.32
C LYS A 137 9.59 22.39 -0.11
N LYS A 138 10.19 21.66 -1.06
CA LYS A 138 9.70 21.70 -2.46
C LYS A 138 8.27 21.19 -2.59
N MET A 139 7.90 20.14 -1.87
CA MET A 139 6.51 19.63 -1.86
C MET A 139 5.55 20.70 -1.32
N ILE A 140 5.92 21.40 -0.24
CA ILE A 140 5.12 22.51 0.30
C ILE A 140 4.95 23.61 -0.75
N ILE A 141 6.02 24.01 -1.43
CA ILE A 141 5.95 25.04 -2.49
C ILE A 141 4.99 24.61 -3.61
N ALA A 142 5.08 23.35 -4.07
CA ALA A 142 4.19 22.84 -5.11
C ALA A 142 2.72 22.87 -4.67
N LEU A 143 2.44 22.42 -3.44
CA LEU A 143 1.09 22.38 -2.89
C LEU A 143 0.53 23.79 -2.61
N ASP A 144 1.32 24.69 -2.01
CA ASP A 144 0.89 26.07 -1.72
C ASP A 144 0.62 26.86 -3.02
N THR A 145 1.46 26.66 -4.04
CA THR A 145 1.24 27.26 -5.36
C THR A 145 -0.04 26.73 -6.01
N ALA A 146 -0.27 25.42 -5.97
CA ALA A 146 -1.50 24.82 -6.51
C ALA A 146 -2.74 25.33 -5.76
N GLU A 147 -2.67 25.41 -4.43
CA GLU A 147 -3.75 25.96 -3.58
C GLU A 147 -4.14 27.38 -3.96
N SER A 148 -3.15 28.25 -4.21
CA SER A 148 -3.39 29.65 -4.61
C SER A 148 -4.10 29.82 -5.95
N LEU A 149 -4.16 28.76 -6.77
CA LEU A 149 -4.84 28.74 -8.06
C LEU A 149 -6.28 28.20 -7.99
N ILE A 150 -6.74 27.80 -6.81
CA ILE A 150 -8.10 27.24 -6.61
C ILE A 150 -9.03 28.36 -6.17
N GLU A 151 -10.01 28.67 -7.02
CA GLU A 151 -11.04 29.68 -6.72
C GLU A 151 -12.30 29.08 -6.09
N ASP A 152 -12.56 27.80 -6.34
CA ASP A 152 -13.76 27.08 -5.92
C ASP A 152 -13.60 26.55 -4.48
N PRO A 153 -14.44 26.97 -3.51
CA PRO A 153 -14.32 26.57 -2.12
C PRO A 153 -14.44 25.05 -1.88
N GLU A 154 -15.31 24.36 -2.64
CA GLU A 154 -15.48 22.91 -2.46
C GLU A 154 -14.23 22.15 -2.92
N LYS A 155 -13.61 22.61 -4.02
CA LYS A 155 -12.35 22.06 -4.50
C LYS A 155 -11.20 22.38 -3.56
N LEU A 156 -11.22 23.55 -2.94
CA LEU A 156 -10.22 23.96 -1.96
C LEU A 156 -10.25 23.04 -0.72
N ASP A 157 -11.43 22.74 -0.19
CA ASP A 157 -11.57 21.81 0.94
C ASP A 157 -11.10 20.38 0.59
N ALA A 158 -11.40 19.91 -0.62
CA ALA A 158 -10.91 18.63 -1.11
C ALA A 158 -9.38 18.64 -1.26
N PHE A 159 -8.82 19.74 -1.75
CA PHE A 159 -7.37 19.91 -1.90
C PHE A 159 -6.65 19.96 -0.55
N HIS A 160 -7.19 20.64 0.46
CA HIS A 160 -6.64 20.71 1.81
C HIS A 160 -6.50 19.29 2.43
N ARG A 161 -7.47 18.41 2.20
CA ARG A 161 -7.38 17.02 2.68
C ARG A 161 -6.18 16.30 2.06
N VAL A 162 -5.97 16.44 0.76
CA VAL A 162 -4.83 15.83 0.04
C VAL A 162 -3.51 16.49 0.48
N LYS A 163 -3.46 17.80 0.60
CA LYS A 163 -2.29 18.54 1.10
C LYS A 163 -1.87 18.03 2.48
N ASN A 164 -2.82 17.91 3.41
CA ASN A 164 -2.57 17.38 4.74
C ASN A 164 -2.08 15.94 4.70
N GLN A 165 -2.66 15.08 3.84
CA GLN A 165 -2.20 13.71 3.64
C GLN A 165 -0.74 13.68 3.18
N PHE A 166 -0.35 14.49 2.19
CA PHE A 166 1.05 14.59 1.75
C PHE A 166 1.98 15.05 2.86
N LEU A 167 1.64 16.13 3.54
CA LEU A 167 2.52 16.75 4.54
C LEU A 167 2.73 15.85 5.77
N ASN A 168 1.70 15.15 6.21
CA ASN A 168 1.76 14.23 7.35
C ASN A 168 2.55 12.96 7.01
N ASN A 169 2.43 12.46 5.78
CA ASN A 169 3.04 11.21 5.36
C ASN A 169 4.35 11.39 4.58
N PHE A 170 4.78 12.63 4.32
CA PHE A 170 5.99 12.91 3.52
C PHE A 170 7.24 12.20 4.04
N LYS A 171 7.38 12.06 5.36
CA LYS A 171 8.50 11.34 5.99
C LYS A 171 8.61 9.87 5.57
N TYR A 172 7.54 9.28 5.07
CA TYR A 172 7.49 7.89 4.61
C TYR A 172 7.77 7.73 3.10
N THR A 173 7.99 8.83 2.36
CA THR A 173 8.40 8.80 0.95
C THR A 173 9.91 8.58 0.78
N VAL A 174 10.67 8.54 1.87
CA VAL A 174 12.09 8.21 1.85
C VAL A 174 12.30 6.83 1.22
N THR A 175 13.35 6.68 0.42
CA THR A 175 13.65 5.39 -0.19
C THR A 175 14.34 4.43 0.80
N PRO A 176 14.16 3.10 0.68
CA PRO A 176 14.87 2.13 1.51
C PRO A 176 16.38 2.31 1.47
N LYS A 177 16.94 2.62 0.30
CA LYS A 177 18.37 2.89 0.12
C LYS A 177 18.88 3.99 1.05
N ASN A 178 18.08 5.05 1.26
CA ASN A 178 18.45 6.14 2.16
C ASN A 178 18.41 5.74 3.66
N LYS A 179 17.85 4.55 3.96
CA LYS A 179 17.89 3.92 5.30
C LYS A 179 18.93 2.82 5.41
N GLY A 180 19.84 2.69 4.43
CA GLY A 180 20.84 1.62 4.40
C GLY A 180 20.26 0.24 4.11
N LEU A 181 19.02 0.18 3.64
CA LEU A 181 18.37 -1.06 3.25
C LEU A 181 18.60 -1.30 1.76
N VAL A 182 19.23 -2.44 1.43
CA VAL A 182 19.53 -2.80 0.04
C VAL A 182 18.68 -4.02 -0.32
N ASP A 183 18.14 -4.02 -1.55
CA ASP A 183 17.40 -5.16 -2.13
C ASP A 183 16.14 -5.63 -1.38
N PHE A 184 15.55 -4.80 -0.56
CA PHE A 184 14.25 -5.13 0.03
C PHE A 184 13.15 -5.00 -1.02
N GLY A 185 12.38 -6.07 -1.22
CA GLY A 185 11.23 -6.11 -2.10
C GLY A 185 10.03 -5.38 -1.49
N ILE A 186 10.09 -4.05 -1.35
CA ILE A 186 8.92 -3.22 -1.03
C ILE A 186 8.18 -2.84 -2.31
N GLY A 187 6.92 -2.40 -2.20
CA GLY A 187 6.08 -2.08 -3.36
C GLY A 187 5.62 -3.34 -4.11
N ILE A 188 5.52 -4.47 -3.42
CA ILE A 188 5.15 -5.76 -4.03
C ILE A 188 3.65 -5.97 -4.14
N MET A 189 2.84 -5.18 -3.39
CA MET A 189 1.40 -5.44 -3.24
C MET A 189 0.64 -5.42 -4.56
N GLU A 190 0.95 -4.50 -5.46
CA GLU A 190 0.32 -4.46 -6.79
C GLU A 190 0.53 -5.79 -7.55
N SER A 191 1.75 -6.36 -7.49
CA SER A 191 2.04 -7.64 -8.14
C SER A 191 1.31 -8.82 -7.48
N GLN A 192 1.12 -8.79 -6.17
CA GLN A 192 0.36 -9.82 -5.46
C GLN A 192 -1.15 -9.66 -5.71
N HIS A 193 -1.68 -8.44 -5.67
CA HIS A 193 -3.06 -8.14 -6.05
C HIS A 193 -3.38 -8.60 -7.48
N ARG A 194 -2.47 -8.39 -8.43
CA ARG A 194 -2.65 -8.73 -9.83
C ARG A 194 -2.94 -10.22 -10.04
N LYS A 195 -2.35 -11.11 -9.25
CA LYS A 195 -2.61 -12.55 -9.32
C LYS A 195 -4.07 -12.90 -9.02
N ILE A 196 -4.63 -12.23 -7.99
CA ILE A 196 -6.02 -12.41 -7.57
C ILE A 196 -6.94 -11.65 -8.51
N SER A 197 -6.67 -10.38 -8.76
CA SER A 197 -7.54 -9.50 -9.54
C SER A 197 -7.68 -9.94 -11.00
N TYR A 198 -6.63 -10.47 -11.61
CA TYR A 198 -6.70 -10.99 -12.97
C TYR A 198 -7.76 -12.08 -13.12
N ARG A 199 -7.86 -12.99 -12.15
CA ARG A 199 -8.84 -14.09 -12.17
C ARG A 199 -10.22 -13.66 -11.69
N MET A 200 -10.31 -12.66 -10.81
CA MET A 200 -11.57 -12.29 -10.15
C MET A 200 -12.25 -11.04 -10.70
N LYS A 201 -11.52 -10.14 -11.35
CA LYS A 201 -12.07 -8.86 -11.85
C LYS A 201 -12.26 -8.84 -13.37
N ASN A 202 -11.34 -9.43 -14.12
CA ASN A 202 -11.21 -9.16 -15.56
C ASN A 202 -12.09 -10.06 -16.45
N GLN A 203 -12.88 -10.98 -15.87
CA GLN A 203 -13.74 -11.90 -16.62
C GLN A 203 -15.23 -11.67 -16.38
N GLY A 204 -15.62 -10.45 -15.99
CA GLY A 204 -17.03 -10.12 -15.72
C GLY A 204 -17.64 -10.86 -14.52
N MET A 205 -16.80 -11.40 -13.65
CA MET A 205 -17.27 -12.18 -12.51
C MET A 205 -17.76 -11.30 -11.37
N TYR A 206 -18.78 -11.79 -10.71
CA TYR A 206 -19.36 -11.20 -9.49
C TYR A 206 -19.29 -12.25 -8.36
N TRP A 207 -19.03 -11.79 -7.16
CA TRP A 207 -18.74 -12.67 -6.04
C TRP A 207 -19.64 -12.38 -4.84
N SER A 208 -20.10 -13.42 -4.14
CA SER A 208 -20.55 -13.24 -2.76
C SER A 208 -19.33 -12.91 -1.89
N VAL A 209 -19.52 -12.19 -0.79
CA VAL A 209 -18.42 -11.81 0.12
C VAL A 209 -17.59 -13.02 0.55
N ARG A 210 -18.29 -14.10 0.95
CA ARG A 210 -17.65 -15.37 1.35
C ARG A 210 -16.98 -16.10 0.18
N GLY A 211 -17.60 -16.04 -1.02
CA GLY A 211 -17.05 -16.64 -2.23
C GLY A 211 -15.77 -15.95 -2.69
N ALA A 212 -15.74 -14.61 -2.59
CA ALA A 212 -14.56 -13.83 -2.91
C ALA A 212 -13.37 -14.18 -2.01
N GLU A 213 -13.58 -14.27 -0.69
CA GLU A 213 -12.55 -14.65 0.26
C GLU A 213 -12.00 -16.06 -0.05
N LYS A 214 -12.88 -17.05 -0.19
CA LYS A 214 -12.45 -18.43 -0.46
C LYS A 214 -11.73 -18.58 -1.79
N MET A 215 -12.21 -17.92 -2.85
CA MET A 215 -11.54 -17.97 -4.15
C MET A 215 -10.15 -17.32 -4.09
N SER A 216 -10.03 -16.18 -3.39
CA SER A 216 -8.73 -15.54 -3.20
C SER A 216 -7.74 -16.45 -2.46
N GLN A 217 -8.19 -17.14 -1.42
CA GLN A 217 -7.38 -18.11 -0.68
C GLN A 217 -6.95 -19.29 -1.57
N ILE A 218 -7.85 -19.84 -2.40
CA ILE A 218 -7.52 -20.92 -3.35
C ILE A 218 -6.48 -20.44 -4.38
N ILE A 219 -6.61 -19.21 -4.89
CA ILE A 219 -5.65 -18.63 -5.85
C ILE A 219 -4.26 -18.52 -5.21
N ILE A 220 -4.18 -18.12 -3.94
CA ILE A 220 -2.90 -18.01 -3.22
C ILE A 220 -2.27 -19.39 -3.05
N LEU A 221 -3.03 -20.36 -2.51
CA LEU A 221 -2.54 -21.72 -2.29
C LEU A 221 -2.10 -22.45 -3.57
N GLY A 222 -2.73 -22.19 -4.69
CA GLY A 222 -2.36 -22.79 -5.98
C GLY A 222 -1.11 -22.17 -6.64
N GLN A 223 -0.39 -21.29 -5.94
CA GLN A 223 0.84 -20.63 -6.43
C GLN A 223 2.08 -20.96 -5.59
N GLU A 224 1.90 -21.72 -4.53
CA GLU A 224 2.99 -22.32 -3.76
C GLU A 224 3.52 -23.57 -4.47
#